data_308b6671f86342f533a0417b3b690eaa
#
_entry.id   308b6671f86342f533a0417b3b690eaa
#
_cell.length_a   1.000
_cell.length_b   1.000
_cell.length_c   1.000
_cell.angle_alpha   90.00
_cell.angle_beta   90.00
_cell.angle_gamma   90.00
#
_symmetry.space_group_name_H-M   'P 1'
#
loop_
_entity.id
_entity.type
_entity.pdbx_description
1 polymer ?
#
loop_
_entity_poly.entity_id
_entity_poly.type
_entity_poly.pdbx_seq_one_letter_code
_entity_poly.pdbx_strand_id
1 'polypeptide(L)'
;MNSTTSLPTLLRGFFEDYLAAQRDVSPNTILAYRDAIKLYLRFAARHTGRQVVRLQLGDLGPSTLLPFLNHLEAERKNSVATRNCRLIAIHRFFAYVADREPQEAELCRRLLDVPVKKTTTNIMTYLERDEVKALLAAPDRGESHGFRDYAL
;
A
#
# COMPACT_ATOMS: atom_id res chain seq x y z
N MET A 1 25.07 21.59 -13.52
CA MET A 1 24.73 20.18 -13.82
C MET A 1 23.76 19.70 -12.77
N ASN A 2 22.53 19.45 -13.13
CA ASN A 2 21.56 18.88 -12.22
C ASN A 2 21.82 17.36 -12.15
N SER A 3 22.59 16.95 -11.16
CA SER A 3 22.78 15.53 -10.89
C SER A 3 21.49 15.01 -10.29
N THR A 4 20.68 14.33 -11.09
CA THR A 4 19.51 13.60 -10.57
C THR A 4 20.00 12.64 -9.49
N THR A 5 19.39 12.72 -8.32
CA THR A 5 19.73 11.85 -7.19
C THR A 5 19.47 10.37 -7.57
N SER A 6 20.40 9.48 -7.26
CA SER A 6 20.26 8.08 -7.63
C SER A 6 19.06 7.42 -6.95
N LEU A 7 18.41 6.50 -7.65
CA LEU A 7 17.28 5.75 -7.10
C LEU A 7 17.57 5.09 -5.74
N PRO A 8 18.74 4.44 -5.52
CA PRO A 8 19.08 3.91 -4.19
C PRO A 8 19.15 4.97 -3.09
N THR A 9 19.66 6.16 -3.40
CA THR A 9 19.73 7.27 -2.43
C THR A 9 18.33 7.78 -2.08
N LEU A 10 17.46 7.92 -3.06
CA LEU A 10 16.05 8.31 -2.83
C LEU A 10 15.31 7.27 -2.00
N LEU A 11 15.50 5.99 -2.27
CA LEU A 11 14.89 4.90 -1.50
C LEU A 11 15.37 4.92 -0.04
N ARG A 12 16.67 5.10 0.19
CA ARG A 12 17.21 5.20 1.55
C ARG A 12 16.60 6.38 2.28
N GLY A 13 16.63 7.57 1.71
CA GLY A 13 16.05 8.76 2.31
C GLY A 13 14.56 8.62 2.60
N PHE A 14 13.82 7.96 1.73
CA PHE A 14 12.39 7.69 1.95
C PHE A 14 12.14 6.83 3.19
N PHE A 15 12.88 5.73 3.35
CA PHE A 15 12.65 4.81 4.46
C PHE A 15 13.27 5.28 5.77
N GLU A 16 14.50 5.77 5.76
CA GLU A 16 15.25 6.12 6.96
C GLU A 16 14.90 7.52 7.47
N ASP A 17 14.86 8.51 6.59
CA ASP A 17 14.66 9.90 6.99
C ASP A 17 13.19 10.30 6.98
N TYR A 18 12.46 9.98 5.92
CA TYR A 18 11.09 10.47 5.75
C TYR A 18 10.07 9.64 6.54
N LEU A 19 9.99 8.33 6.34
CA LEU A 19 8.99 7.49 7.02
C LEU A 19 9.31 7.29 8.49
N ALA A 20 10.55 6.96 8.82
CA ALA A 20 10.93 6.65 10.19
C ALA A 20 11.08 7.92 11.03
N ALA A 21 11.89 8.89 10.58
CA ALA A 21 12.26 10.04 11.40
C ALA A 21 11.26 11.19 11.33
N GLN A 22 10.72 11.52 10.14
CA GLN A 22 9.86 12.69 9.96
C GLN A 22 8.37 12.40 10.16
N ARG A 23 7.89 11.22 9.76
CA ARG A 23 6.48 10.87 9.81
C ARG A 23 6.09 9.93 10.95
N ASP A 24 7.06 9.39 11.66
CA ASP A 24 6.83 8.45 12.77
C ASP A 24 5.82 7.33 12.40
N VAL A 25 6.00 6.79 11.22
CA VAL A 25 5.13 5.74 10.69
C VAL A 25 5.41 4.42 11.40
N SER A 26 4.36 3.66 11.72
CA SER A 26 4.51 2.39 12.43
C SER A 26 5.47 1.42 11.71
N PRO A 27 6.24 0.59 12.45
CA PRO A 27 7.15 -0.38 11.84
C PRO A 27 6.46 -1.33 10.86
N ASN A 28 5.22 -1.75 11.14
CA ASN A 28 4.44 -2.61 10.25
C ASN A 28 4.11 -1.93 8.92
N THR A 29 3.78 -0.65 8.95
CA THR A 29 3.53 0.13 7.72
C THR A 29 4.82 0.29 6.91
N ILE A 30 5.96 0.54 7.56
CA ILE A 30 7.26 0.62 6.89
C ILE A 30 7.59 -0.71 6.20
N LEU A 31 7.38 -1.84 6.87
CA LEU A 31 7.57 -3.17 6.28
C LEU A 31 6.66 -3.41 5.08
N ALA A 32 5.39 -3.05 5.18
CA ALA A 32 4.42 -3.19 4.09
C ALA A 32 4.83 -2.33 2.87
N TYR A 33 5.28 -1.10 3.08
CA TYR A 33 5.77 -0.22 2.02
C TYR A 33 7.04 -0.76 1.38
N ARG A 34 7.97 -1.25 2.20
CA ARG A 34 9.20 -1.88 1.72
C ARG A 34 8.91 -3.07 0.82
N ASP A 35 8.02 -3.95 1.24
CA ASP A 35 7.64 -5.13 0.46
C ASP A 35 6.96 -4.76 -0.86
N ALA A 36 6.09 -3.76 -0.86
CA ALA A 36 5.43 -3.26 -2.05
C ALA A 36 6.45 -2.69 -3.06
N ILE A 37 7.34 -1.82 -2.59
CA ILE A 37 8.37 -1.19 -3.44
C ILE A 37 9.36 -2.23 -3.95
N LYS A 38 9.82 -3.16 -3.10
CA LYS A 38 10.70 -4.26 -3.51
C LYS A 38 10.09 -5.12 -4.61
N LEU A 39 8.80 -5.43 -4.49
CA LEU A 39 8.07 -6.19 -5.50
C LEU A 39 7.97 -5.41 -6.82
N TYR A 40 7.70 -4.11 -6.74
CA TYR A 40 7.64 -3.24 -7.91
C TYR A 40 9.00 -3.13 -8.62
N LEU A 41 10.09 -2.92 -7.88
CA LEU A 41 11.45 -2.87 -8.45
C LEU A 41 11.83 -4.18 -9.15
N ARG A 42 11.50 -5.32 -8.56
CA ARG A 42 11.74 -6.63 -9.19
C ARG A 42 10.93 -6.82 -10.46
N PHE A 43 9.69 -6.37 -10.47
CA PHE A 43 8.86 -6.38 -11.67
C PHE A 43 9.44 -5.46 -12.76
N ALA A 44 9.80 -4.23 -12.40
CA ALA A 44 10.39 -3.26 -13.31
C ALA A 44 11.69 -3.79 -13.95
N ALA A 45 12.55 -4.43 -13.16
CA ALA A 45 13.78 -5.03 -13.65
C ALA A 45 13.52 -6.10 -14.74
N ARG A 46 12.55 -6.98 -14.50
CA ARG A 46 12.13 -7.99 -15.50
C ARG A 46 11.45 -7.36 -16.73
N HIS A 47 10.60 -6.38 -16.51
CA HIS A 47 9.85 -5.71 -17.56
C HIS A 47 10.75 -4.90 -18.51
N THR A 48 11.80 -4.27 -17.97
CA THR A 48 12.75 -3.47 -18.75
C THR A 48 13.97 -4.26 -19.22
N GLY A 49 14.15 -5.48 -18.75
CA GLY A 49 15.36 -6.28 -19.02
C GLY A 49 16.62 -5.76 -18.33
N ARG A 50 16.48 -4.92 -17.31
CA ARG A 50 17.61 -4.34 -16.56
C ARG A 50 17.81 -5.03 -15.23
N GLN A 51 19.02 -4.94 -14.70
CA GLN A 51 19.29 -5.35 -13.32
C GLN A 51 18.66 -4.33 -12.34
N VAL A 52 18.17 -4.77 -11.20
CA VAL A 52 17.55 -3.90 -10.18
C VAL A 52 18.46 -2.75 -9.78
N VAL A 53 19.77 -3.00 -9.64
CA VAL A 53 20.76 -1.99 -9.27
C VAL A 53 21.00 -0.92 -10.33
N ARG A 54 20.56 -1.17 -11.57
CA ARG A 54 20.69 -0.24 -12.70
C ARG A 54 19.39 0.45 -13.07
N LEU A 55 18.32 0.24 -12.32
CA LEU A 55 17.07 0.93 -12.53
C LEU A 55 17.20 2.41 -12.23
N GLN A 56 16.54 3.21 -13.05
CA GLN A 56 16.43 4.66 -12.90
C GLN A 56 14.96 5.03 -12.65
N LEU A 57 14.70 6.25 -12.18
CA LEU A 57 13.33 6.73 -11.96
C LEU A 57 12.45 6.60 -13.21
N GLY A 58 13.00 6.89 -14.38
CA GLY A 58 12.28 6.76 -15.66
C GLY A 58 11.80 5.34 -15.97
N ASP A 59 12.49 4.31 -15.48
CA ASP A 59 12.10 2.90 -15.65
C ASP A 59 10.85 2.54 -14.81
N LEU A 60 10.55 3.36 -13.81
CA LEU A 60 9.42 3.18 -12.90
C LEU A 60 8.19 4.01 -13.30
N GLY A 61 8.10 4.42 -14.55
CA GLY A 61 7.02 5.25 -15.06
C GLY A 61 5.68 4.51 -15.21
N PRO A 62 4.63 5.22 -15.70
CA PRO A 62 3.30 4.62 -15.91
C PRO A 62 3.31 3.39 -16.81
N SER A 63 4.20 3.35 -17.81
CA SER A 63 4.38 2.19 -18.71
C SER A 63 4.83 0.90 -17.99
N THR A 64 5.40 1.02 -16.81
CA THR A 64 5.78 -0.10 -15.94
C THR A 64 4.76 -0.31 -14.82
N LEU A 65 4.21 0.78 -14.26
CA LEU A 65 3.26 0.69 -13.15
C LEU A 65 1.95 0.01 -13.54
N LEU A 66 1.37 0.36 -14.68
CA LEU A 66 0.10 -0.25 -15.11
C LEU A 66 0.22 -1.76 -15.35
N PRO A 67 1.22 -2.27 -16.10
CA PRO A 67 1.46 -3.71 -16.20
C PRO A 67 1.73 -4.38 -14.86
N PHE A 68 2.42 -3.70 -13.93
CA PHE A 68 2.65 -4.22 -12.57
C PHE A 68 1.34 -4.43 -11.81
N LEU A 69 0.44 -3.45 -11.84
CA LEU A 69 -0.87 -3.57 -11.17
C LEU A 69 -1.71 -4.71 -11.77
N ASN A 70 -1.67 -4.88 -13.08
CA ASN A 70 -2.32 -6.02 -13.75
C ASN A 70 -1.69 -7.36 -13.33
N HIS A 71 -0.37 -7.43 -13.26
CA HIS A 71 0.34 -8.61 -12.77
C HIS A 71 -0.06 -8.99 -11.34
N LEU A 72 -0.26 -8.01 -10.45
CA LEU A 72 -0.72 -8.26 -9.08
C LEU A 72 -2.08 -8.98 -9.04
N GLU A 73 -3.02 -8.58 -9.90
CA GLU A 73 -4.36 -9.17 -9.95
C GLU A 73 -4.40 -10.48 -10.75
N ALA A 74 -3.84 -10.48 -11.95
CA ALA A 74 -3.96 -11.61 -12.89
C ALA A 74 -3.08 -12.80 -12.49
N GLU A 75 -1.80 -12.56 -12.17
CA GLU A 75 -0.82 -13.63 -11.93
C GLU A 75 -0.67 -13.93 -10.43
N ARG A 76 -0.59 -12.90 -9.59
CA ARG A 76 -0.43 -13.08 -8.14
C ARG A 76 -1.76 -13.29 -7.41
N LYS A 77 -2.89 -13.15 -8.10
CA LYS A 77 -4.24 -13.34 -7.53
C LYS A 77 -4.50 -12.47 -6.28
N ASN A 78 -3.91 -11.27 -6.24
CA ASN A 78 -4.16 -10.35 -5.15
C ASN A 78 -5.57 -9.77 -5.22
N SER A 79 -6.16 -9.53 -4.05
CA SER A 79 -7.41 -8.77 -3.96
C SER A 79 -7.21 -7.31 -4.40
N VAL A 80 -8.32 -6.64 -4.77
CA VAL A 80 -8.30 -5.21 -5.09
C VAL A 80 -7.76 -4.39 -3.92
N ALA A 81 -8.12 -4.74 -2.69
CA ALA A 81 -7.60 -4.08 -1.48
C ALA A 81 -6.07 -4.20 -1.37
N THR A 82 -5.50 -5.38 -1.55
CA THR A 82 -4.05 -5.61 -1.52
C THR A 82 -3.34 -4.87 -2.66
N ARG A 83 -3.90 -4.91 -3.88
CA ARG A 83 -3.40 -4.15 -5.02
C ARG A 83 -3.36 -2.65 -4.71
N ASN A 84 -4.44 -2.11 -4.12
CA ASN A 84 -4.53 -0.71 -3.76
C ASN A 84 -3.54 -0.32 -2.65
N CYS A 85 -3.36 -1.14 -1.63
CA CYS A 85 -2.35 -0.91 -0.59
C CYS A 85 -0.94 -0.78 -1.17
N ARG A 86 -0.59 -1.62 -2.13
CA ARG A 86 0.71 -1.55 -2.82
C ARG A 86 0.84 -0.30 -3.68
N LEU A 87 -0.22 0.09 -4.39
CA LEU A 87 -0.25 1.33 -5.15
C LEU A 87 -0.06 2.55 -4.24
N ILE A 88 -0.71 2.58 -3.08
CA ILE A 88 -0.55 3.67 -2.10
C ILE A 88 0.90 3.78 -1.62
N ALA A 89 1.58 2.66 -1.36
CA ALA A 89 2.99 2.67 -1.00
C ALA A 89 3.87 3.30 -2.11
N ILE A 90 3.61 2.94 -3.36
CA ILE A 90 4.30 3.51 -4.53
C ILE A 90 4.00 5.00 -4.67
N HIS A 91 2.75 5.42 -4.52
CA HIS A 91 2.35 6.83 -4.55
C HIS A 91 3.07 7.64 -3.46
N ARG A 92 3.19 7.11 -2.24
CA ARG A 92 3.92 7.79 -1.15
C ARG A 92 5.39 8.00 -1.49
N PHE A 93 6.01 7.00 -2.10
CA PHE A 93 7.40 7.13 -2.56
C PHE A 93 7.53 8.21 -3.65
N PHE A 94 6.67 8.21 -4.67
CA PHE A 94 6.76 9.22 -5.73
C PHE A 94 6.34 10.62 -5.30
N ALA A 95 5.45 10.77 -4.33
CA ALA A 95 5.18 12.07 -3.70
C ALA A 95 6.44 12.61 -2.99
N TYR A 96 7.15 11.76 -2.27
CA TYR A 96 8.44 12.10 -1.67
C TYR A 96 9.49 12.49 -2.70
N VAL A 97 9.57 11.77 -3.84
CA VAL A 97 10.49 12.10 -4.94
C VAL A 97 10.15 13.45 -5.56
N ALA A 98 8.88 13.75 -5.80
CA ALA A 98 8.42 15.00 -6.38
C ALA A 98 8.86 16.22 -5.58
N ASP A 99 8.87 16.12 -4.25
CA ASP A 99 9.30 17.20 -3.36
C ASP A 99 10.83 17.44 -3.40
N ARG A 100 11.61 16.43 -3.75
CA ARG A 100 13.09 16.48 -3.72
C ARG A 100 13.73 16.66 -5.08
N GLU A 101 13.09 16.15 -6.11
CA GLU A 101 13.59 16.14 -7.49
C GLU A 101 12.58 16.86 -8.40
N PRO A 102 12.55 18.22 -8.39
CA PRO A 102 11.58 18.99 -9.19
C PRO A 102 11.62 18.66 -10.69
N GLN A 103 12.79 18.25 -11.21
CA GLN A 103 12.94 17.84 -12.60
C GLN A 103 12.16 16.57 -12.94
N GLU A 104 11.83 15.74 -11.95
CA GLU A 104 11.03 14.52 -12.11
C GLU A 104 9.53 14.73 -11.80
N ALA A 105 9.12 15.97 -11.55
CA ALA A 105 7.77 16.30 -11.12
C ALA A 105 6.69 15.82 -12.11
N GLU A 106 6.93 15.90 -13.42
CA GLU A 106 5.98 15.44 -14.43
C GLU A 106 5.83 13.90 -14.41
N LEU A 107 6.94 13.19 -14.28
CA LEU A 107 6.91 11.73 -14.11
C LEU A 107 6.12 11.33 -12.85
N CYS A 108 6.43 11.99 -11.74
CA CYS A 108 5.75 11.74 -10.47
C CYS A 108 4.25 12.05 -10.56
N ARG A 109 3.87 13.18 -11.18
CA ARG A 109 2.47 13.54 -11.38
C ARG A 109 1.70 12.45 -12.13
N ARG A 110 2.24 11.98 -13.25
CA ARG A 110 1.62 10.91 -14.04
C ARG A 110 1.46 9.59 -13.28
N LEU A 111 2.39 9.27 -12.39
CA LEU A 111 2.29 8.10 -11.51
C LEU A 111 1.24 8.29 -10.42
N LEU A 112 1.18 9.47 -9.82
CA LEU A 112 0.21 9.82 -8.78
C LEU A 112 -1.24 9.89 -9.32
N ASP A 113 -1.40 10.19 -10.61
CA ASP A 113 -2.71 10.22 -11.28
C ASP A 113 -3.32 8.81 -11.50
N VAL A 114 -2.55 7.73 -11.32
CA VAL A 114 -3.07 6.37 -11.45
C VAL A 114 -4.05 6.09 -10.30
N PRO A 115 -5.35 5.85 -10.58
CA PRO A 115 -6.35 5.76 -9.54
C PRO A 115 -6.31 4.43 -8.80
N VAL A 116 -6.70 4.46 -7.53
CA VAL A 116 -7.07 3.25 -6.78
C VAL A 116 -8.40 2.70 -7.31
N LYS A 117 -8.52 1.38 -7.36
CA LYS A 117 -9.81 0.74 -7.72
C LYS A 117 -10.79 0.84 -6.55
N LYS A 118 -12.08 0.98 -6.87
CA LYS A 118 -13.13 0.84 -5.85
C LYS A 118 -13.06 -0.57 -5.26
N THR A 119 -12.97 -0.62 -3.94
CA THR A 119 -13.20 -1.86 -3.18
C THR A 119 -14.68 -1.95 -2.87
N THR A 120 -15.28 -3.13 -3.04
CA THR A 120 -16.56 -3.42 -2.41
C THR A 120 -16.33 -3.36 -0.91
N THR A 121 -16.74 -2.26 -0.30
CA THR A 121 -16.95 -2.25 1.14
C THR A 121 -18.04 -3.29 1.36
N ASN A 122 -17.72 -4.40 2.03
CA ASN A 122 -18.76 -5.23 2.60
C ASN A 122 -19.59 -4.27 3.43
N ILE A 123 -20.81 -4.01 2.96
CA ILE A 123 -21.81 -3.33 3.78
C ILE A 123 -21.84 -4.17 5.05
N MET A 124 -21.39 -3.60 6.18
CA MET A 124 -21.64 -4.20 7.47
C MET A 124 -23.12 -4.48 7.47
N THR A 125 -23.50 -5.75 7.38
CA THR A 125 -24.87 -6.17 7.58
C THR A 125 -25.16 -5.82 9.02
N TYR A 126 -25.80 -4.69 9.23
CA TYR A 126 -26.27 -4.32 10.57
C TYR A 126 -27.17 -5.46 11.02
N LEU A 127 -26.85 -6.05 12.15
CA LEU A 127 -27.69 -7.05 12.78
C LEU A 127 -29.11 -6.45 12.93
N GLU A 128 -30.09 -7.16 12.42
CA GLU A 128 -31.47 -6.78 12.62
C GLU A 128 -31.82 -6.85 14.11
N ARG A 129 -32.84 -6.08 14.52
CA ARG A 129 -33.23 -5.95 15.93
C ARG A 129 -33.46 -7.31 16.61
N ASP A 130 -33.98 -8.27 15.84
CA ASP A 130 -34.26 -9.62 16.34
C ASP A 130 -32.99 -10.47 16.45
N GLU A 131 -32.01 -10.26 15.57
CA GLU A 131 -30.68 -10.89 15.66
C GLU A 131 -29.89 -10.35 16.85
N VAL A 132 -29.98 -9.04 17.14
CA VAL A 132 -29.39 -8.44 18.34
C VAL A 132 -30.02 -9.03 19.61
N LYS A 133 -31.35 -9.21 19.64
CA LYS A 133 -32.05 -9.85 20.78
C LYS A 133 -31.62 -11.31 20.97
N ALA A 134 -31.48 -12.06 19.88
CA ALA A 134 -31.02 -13.44 19.93
C ALA A 134 -29.57 -13.54 20.45
N LEU A 135 -28.69 -12.65 20.03
CA LEU A 135 -27.31 -12.55 20.51
C LEU A 135 -27.23 -12.21 22.00
N LEU A 136 -28.05 -11.27 22.47
CA LEU A 136 -28.12 -10.88 23.89
C LEU A 136 -28.75 -11.95 24.76
N ALA A 137 -29.59 -12.84 24.21
CA ALA A 137 -30.20 -13.95 24.92
C ALA A 137 -29.33 -15.23 24.92
N ALA A 138 -28.29 -15.29 24.06
CA ALA A 138 -27.45 -16.47 23.91
C ALA A 138 -26.58 -16.84 25.14
N PRO A 139 -26.07 -15.89 25.96
CA PRO A 139 -25.30 -16.24 27.16
C PRO A 139 -26.17 -17.00 28.19
N ASP A 140 -25.68 -18.14 28.66
CA ASP A 140 -26.33 -18.88 29.75
C ASP A 140 -26.14 -18.15 31.07
N ARG A 141 -27.22 -17.59 31.60
CA ARG A 141 -27.21 -16.83 32.86
C ARG A 141 -27.01 -17.69 34.09
N GLY A 142 -27.12 -19.03 33.95
CA GLY A 142 -26.88 -19.98 35.02
C GLY A 142 -25.41 -20.15 35.38
N GLU A 143 -24.52 -19.76 34.49
CA GLU A 143 -23.07 -19.81 34.72
C GLU A 143 -22.49 -18.39 34.96
N SER A 144 -21.47 -18.31 35.83
CA SER A 144 -20.84 -17.05 36.22
C SER A 144 -20.27 -16.25 35.03
N HIS A 145 -19.82 -16.94 33.98
CA HIS A 145 -19.32 -16.33 32.75
C HIS A 145 -20.46 -15.80 31.87
N GLY A 146 -21.55 -16.54 31.75
CA GLY A 146 -22.71 -16.14 30.97
C GLY A 146 -23.42 -14.91 31.53
N PHE A 147 -23.44 -14.73 32.86
CA PHE A 147 -23.98 -13.53 33.49
C PHE A 147 -23.14 -12.28 33.20
N ARG A 148 -21.81 -12.44 33.22
CA ARG A 148 -20.90 -11.34 32.89
C ARG A 148 -21.06 -10.91 31.41
N ASP A 149 -21.15 -11.87 30.49
CA ASP A 149 -21.26 -11.61 29.05
C ASP A 149 -22.63 -10.97 28.68
N TYR A 150 -23.65 -11.23 29.51
CA TYR A 150 -24.94 -10.55 29.36
C TYR A 150 -24.91 -9.08 29.85
N ALA A 151 -24.09 -8.78 30.84
CA ALA A 151 -24.01 -7.45 31.47
C ALA A 151 -23.10 -6.45 30.72
N LEU A 152 -22.35 -6.91 29.70
CA LEU A 152 -21.52 -6.09 28.81
C LEU A 152 -22.30 -5.66 27.58
#